data_a5790bb465bb434a3c14e2a2001c677a
#
_entry.id   a5790bb465bb434a3c14e2a2001c677a
#
_cell.length_a   1.000
_cell.length_b   1.000
_cell.length_c   1.000
_cell.angle_alpha   90.00
_cell.angle_beta   90.00
_cell.angle_gamma   90.00
#
_symmetry.space_group_name_H-M   'P 1'
#
loop_
_entity.id
_entity.type
_entity.pdbx_description
1 polymer ?
#
loop_
_entity_poly.entity_id
_entity_poly.type
_entity_poly.pdbx_seq_one_letter_code
_entity_poly.pdbx_strand_id
1 'polypeptide(L)'
;RDLVRSRGLGDVYKRQGESVPVEKTTDPISQDVVIGDQTNMVFSSTVVTYGRGEAIVTSTGMKNEVGKIAGMLNASEKELTPLQVKLNEIGKTIGLLCIVICVIVFILESLSGISWLESFKTAVALAVAAVPEGLAATVTIVLAVSVTKMVKQHAIIRKLPAVETLGSTSIVCSDKTGTLTQNKMTILKTYLDGDEVKDLEEADSKTIDMLNAFTLCSDASIDDGKVLGDPTEVALVEASKKMNFEKKALMEKYPRVGELAFDSDRKMMSVIVKDGNHYVSITKGGPDVILNRCRDVDSDQAMTANDEMAKDALRVLAVAVKIYDTMPTNITVEEIENDMDFIGFVGMIDPARPEAKEAIRVAKHAGVRTIMITGDHKTTATAIAKDLGILSEGQEVISGEELSQMSQEELEKNVEKYSVYARVAPEHKVNIVKAWKSKNKIVAMTGDGVNDAPALKTADIGCAMGITGTDVAKNAATMILTDDNFATIIQSIKQGRGIFDNIQKDVQFLLSSNVGEVLAIFLASIIALINPSWGFGVPLLPIHLLWINLITDALPAFAIGLEPAEDDIMDRKPREKDEGFFANGLMVKVIWQGVMVGLLTL
;
A
#
# COMPACT_ATOMS: atom_id res chain seq x y z
N ARG A 1 -3.72 -22.62 -30.30
CA ARG A 1 -2.47 -22.45 -31.14
C ARG A 1 -2.53 -21.06 -31.70
N ASP A 2 -1.78 -20.18 -31.12
CA ASP A 2 -1.97 -18.75 -31.23
C ASP A 2 -0.77 -18.18 -31.94
N LEU A 3 -1.01 -17.72 -33.15
CA LEU A 3 -0.01 -17.10 -34.00
C LEU A 3 -0.12 -15.59 -33.86
N VAL A 4 0.84 -14.97 -33.19
CA VAL A 4 1.15 -13.55 -33.39
C VAL A 4 1.91 -13.44 -34.70
N ARG A 5 1.36 -12.73 -35.71
CA ARG A 5 2.11 -12.40 -36.93
C ARG A 5 2.69 -11.02 -36.73
N SER A 6 4.03 -10.93 -36.64
CA SER A 6 4.75 -9.67 -36.60
C SER A 6 5.30 -9.32 -37.99
N ARG A 7 5.17 -8.07 -38.39
CA ARG A 7 6.01 -7.43 -39.42
C ARG A 7 6.76 -6.29 -38.73
N GLY A 8 8.03 -6.52 -38.39
CA GLY A 8 8.92 -5.50 -37.83
C GLY A 8 8.44 -5.00 -36.47
N LEU A 9 8.38 -5.87 -35.52
CA LEU A 9 8.01 -5.56 -34.14
C LEU A 9 9.28 -5.46 -33.31
N GLY A 10 9.74 -4.23 -33.07
CA GLY A 10 10.41 -3.92 -31.82
C GLY A 10 9.31 -3.75 -30.80
N ASP A 11 9.05 -4.71 -29.98
CA ASP A 11 7.78 -4.84 -29.31
C ASP A 11 7.91 -4.77 -27.81
N VAL A 12 7.06 -3.95 -27.24
CA VAL A 12 7.15 -3.75 -25.82
C VAL A 12 5.77 -3.77 -25.19
N TYR A 13 5.43 -4.89 -24.57
CA TYR A 13 4.26 -5.02 -23.72
C TYR A 13 4.60 -4.66 -22.29
N LYS A 14 4.09 -3.54 -21.80
CA LYS A 14 4.17 -3.18 -20.39
C LYS A 14 2.96 -3.72 -19.66
N ARG A 15 3.13 -4.64 -18.70
CA ARG A 15 2.13 -4.84 -17.67
C ARG A 15 2.09 -3.57 -16.81
N GLN A 16 0.90 -3.07 -16.52
CA GLN A 16 0.77 -1.97 -15.57
C GLN A 16 1.43 -2.37 -14.24
N GLY A 17 2.41 -1.58 -13.79
CA GLY A 17 3.21 -1.86 -12.58
C GLY A 17 4.62 -2.43 -12.84
N GLU A 18 4.94 -2.86 -14.08
CA GLU A 18 6.30 -3.27 -14.46
C GLU A 18 7.01 -2.11 -15.17
N SER A 19 8.26 -1.83 -14.76
CA SER A 19 9.03 -0.72 -15.31
C SER A 19 9.72 -1.03 -16.63
N VAL A 20 9.82 -2.33 -17.00
CA VAL A 20 10.51 -2.79 -18.20
C VAL A 20 9.52 -3.46 -19.15
N PRO A 21 9.44 -2.99 -20.38
CA PRO A 21 8.64 -3.61 -21.43
C PRO A 21 9.26 -4.95 -21.88
N VAL A 22 8.42 -5.89 -22.31
CA VAL A 22 8.84 -7.21 -22.81
C VAL A 22 8.66 -7.28 -24.32
N GLU A 23 9.73 -7.55 -25.05
CA GLU A 23 9.67 -7.73 -26.49
C GLU A 23 8.86 -8.98 -26.87
N LYS A 24 8.01 -8.87 -27.89
CA LYS A 24 7.13 -9.93 -28.35
C LYS A 24 7.58 -10.51 -29.67
N THR A 25 7.65 -11.84 -29.73
CA THR A 25 8.06 -12.59 -30.92
C THR A 25 6.93 -13.49 -31.41
N THR A 26 7.04 -13.98 -32.64
CA THR A 26 6.09 -14.98 -33.18
C THR A 26 6.60 -16.41 -33.05
N ASP A 27 7.79 -16.61 -32.47
CA ASP A 27 8.42 -17.90 -32.39
C ASP A 27 7.70 -18.81 -31.40
N PRO A 28 7.54 -20.10 -31.71
CA PRO A 28 6.90 -21.03 -30.81
C PRO A 28 7.78 -21.33 -29.59
N ILE A 29 7.20 -21.20 -28.40
CA ILE A 29 7.86 -21.58 -27.15
C ILE A 29 7.67 -23.07 -26.94
N SER A 30 8.79 -23.81 -26.85
CA SER A 30 8.82 -25.29 -26.80
C SER A 30 8.70 -25.86 -25.37
N GLN A 31 8.74 -25.02 -24.34
CA GLN A 31 8.69 -25.40 -22.92
C GLN A 31 7.57 -24.67 -22.21
N ASP A 32 7.07 -25.23 -21.10
CA ASP A 32 6.18 -24.53 -20.20
C ASP A 32 6.99 -23.45 -19.47
N VAL A 33 6.70 -22.18 -19.77
CA VAL A 33 7.33 -21.03 -19.17
C VAL A 33 6.33 -20.23 -18.35
N VAL A 34 6.81 -19.51 -17.34
CA VAL A 34 5.96 -18.60 -16.56
C VAL A 34 5.38 -17.49 -17.44
N ILE A 35 4.26 -16.91 -17.02
CA ILE A 35 3.51 -15.93 -17.81
C ILE A 35 4.39 -14.74 -18.27
N GLY A 36 5.38 -14.34 -17.45
CA GLY A 36 6.34 -13.27 -17.79
C GLY A 36 7.19 -13.58 -19.01
N ASP A 37 7.56 -14.83 -19.21
CA ASP A 37 8.46 -15.30 -20.26
C ASP A 37 7.71 -15.79 -21.52
N GLN A 38 6.37 -15.67 -21.54
CA GLN A 38 5.56 -15.98 -22.73
C GLN A 38 5.65 -14.85 -23.74
N THR A 39 6.79 -14.78 -24.44
CA THR A 39 7.09 -13.72 -25.41
C THR A 39 6.20 -13.78 -26.65
N ASN A 40 5.56 -14.91 -26.96
CA ASN A 40 4.63 -15.07 -28.07
C ASN A 40 3.15 -14.86 -27.70
N MET A 41 2.86 -14.41 -26.47
CA MET A 41 1.51 -14.16 -25.96
C MET A 41 1.32 -12.72 -25.59
N VAL A 42 0.10 -12.20 -25.86
CA VAL A 42 -0.35 -10.87 -25.44
C VAL A 42 -1.50 -11.03 -24.45
N PHE A 43 -1.51 -10.21 -23.40
CA PHE A 43 -2.43 -10.38 -22.26
C PHE A 43 -3.39 -9.20 -22.12
N SER A 44 -4.63 -9.49 -21.73
CA SER A 44 -5.62 -8.46 -21.40
C SER A 44 -5.09 -7.58 -20.25
N SER A 45 -5.41 -6.29 -20.26
CA SER A 45 -4.94 -5.29 -19.29
C SER A 45 -3.44 -4.96 -19.37
N THR A 46 -2.81 -5.22 -20.51
CA THR A 46 -1.47 -4.73 -20.84
C THR A 46 -1.55 -3.67 -21.95
N VAL A 47 -0.53 -2.83 -22.05
CA VAL A 47 -0.47 -1.73 -23.03
C VAL A 47 0.67 -1.95 -23.99
N VAL A 48 0.43 -1.80 -25.29
CA VAL A 48 1.49 -1.77 -26.30
C VAL A 48 2.19 -0.43 -26.20
N THR A 49 3.48 -0.44 -25.90
CA THR A 49 4.27 0.78 -25.74
C THR A 49 4.95 1.20 -27.03
N TYR A 50 5.23 0.24 -27.92
CA TYR A 50 5.86 0.49 -29.22
C TYR A 50 5.43 -0.57 -30.25
N GLY A 51 5.41 -0.20 -31.53
CA GLY A 51 5.11 -1.11 -32.63
C GLY A 51 3.62 -1.41 -32.82
N ARG A 52 3.34 -2.39 -33.66
CA ARG A 52 2.00 -2.90 -33.97
C ARG A 52 2.04 -4.38 -34.32
N GLY A 53 0.97 -5.11 -34.03
CA GLY A 53 0.88 -6.53 -34.35
C GLY A 53 -0.56 -7.01 -34.47
N GLU A 54 -0.70 -8.23 -34.97
CA GLU A 54 -1.96 -8.96 -35.02
C GLU A 54 -1.89 -10.16 -34.10
N ALA A 55 -2.95 -10.43 -33.35
CA ALA A 55 -3.03 -11.54 -32.42
C ALA A 55 -4.35 -12.30 -32.57
N ILE A 56 -4.31 -13.61 -32.32
CA ILE A 56 -5.51 -14.43 -32.26
C ILE A 56 -5.92 -14.57 -30.81
N VAL A 57 -7.21 -14.28 -30.52
CA VAL A 57 -7.76 -14.46 -29.19
C VAL A 57 -7.85 -15.93 -28.84
N THR A 58 -7.14 -16.35 -27.78
CA THR A 58 -7.01 -17.74 -27.34
C THR A 58 -7.95 -18.10 -26.21
N SER A 59 -8.25 -17.12 -25.35
CA SER A 59 -9.09 -17.28 -24.17
C SER A 59 -9.92 -16.03 -23.93
N THR A 60 -11.15 -16.20 -23.44
CA THR A 60 -12.06 -15.10 -23.11
C THR A 60 -12.71 -15.31 -21.74
N GLY A 61 -13.19 -14.24 -21.12
CA GLY A 61 -13.92 -14.24 -19.85
C GLY A 61 -13.10 -14.88 -18.73
N MET A 62 -13.67 -15.82 -17.99
CA MET A 62 -13.01 -16.48 -16.85
C MET A 62 -11.85 -17.42 -17.23
N LYS A 63 -11.67 -17.71 -18.52
CA LYS A 63 -10.59 -18.58 -19.01
C LYS A 63 -9.30 -17.82 -19.33
N ASN A 64 -9.34 -16.50 -19.47
CA ASN A 64 -8.14 -15.68 -19.63
C ASN A 64 -7.44 -15.47 -18.28
N GLU A 65 -6.21 -14.96 -18.27
CA GLU A 65 -5.43 -14.79 -17.05
C GLU A 65 -6.09 -13.83 -16.04
N VAL A 66 -6.67 -12.73 -16.52
CA VAL A 66 -7.45 -11.80 -15.67
C VAL A 66 -8.71 -12.50 -15.10
N GLY A 67 -9.35 -13.34 -15.89
CA GLY A 67 -10.51 -14.15 -15.45
C GLY A 67 -10.14 -15.20 -14.39
N LYS A 68 -8.99 -15.87 -14.52
CA LYS A 68 -8.47 -16.79 -13.50
C LYS A 68 -8.22 -16.07 -12.17
N ILE A 69 -7.60 -14.88 -12.22
CA ILE A 69 -7.40 -14.00 -11.05
C ILE A 69 -8.76 -13.62 -10.45
N ALA A 70 -9.73 -13.20 -11.26
CA ALA A 70 -11.09 -12.88 -10.80
C ALA A 70 -11.80 -14.09 -10.17
N GLY A 71 -11.57 -15.30 -10.70
CA GLY A 71 -12.10 -16.55 -10.13
C GLY A 71 -11.52 -16.83 -8.74
N MET A 72 -10.21 -16.67 -8.55
CA MET A 72 -9.57 -16.78 -7.24
C MET A 72 -10.10 -15.72 -6.26
N LEU A 73 -10.45 -14.55 -6.77
CA LEU A 73 -11.02 -13.46 -5.97
C LEU A 73 -12.46 -13.79 -5.50
N ASN A 74 -13.28 -14.45 -6.29
CA ASN A 74 -14.66 -14.76 -5.95
C ASN A 74 -14.83 -15.99 -5.02
N ALA A 75 -13.84 -16.83 -4.89
CA ALA A 75 -13.88 -18.06 -4.10
C ALA A 75 -13.76 -17.85 -2.57
N SER A 76 -13.63 -16.62 -2.06
CA SER A 76 -13.55 -16.35 -0.62
C SER A 76 -14.92 -16.08 -0.02
N GLU A 77 -15.29 -16.87 0.97
CA GLU A 77 -16.50 -16.70 1.80
C GLU A 77 -16.44 -15.37 2.57
N LYS A 78 -17.65 -14.87 2.94
CA LYS A 78 -17.79 -13.70 3.83
C LYS A 78 -17.44 -14.14 5.25
N GLU A 79 -16.20 -13.95 5.66
CA GLU A 79 -15.79 -14.13 7.04
C GLU A 79 -16.35 -12.99 7.91
N LEU A 80 -16.87 -13.36 9.10
CA LEU A 80 -17.22 -12.40 10.15
C LEU A 80 -15.92 -11.76 10.68
N THR A 81 -16.02 -10.51 11.12
CA THR A 81 -14.85 -9.83 11.71
C THR A 81 -14.51 -10.39 13.07
N PRO A 82 -13.25 -10.25 13.51
CA PRO A 82 -12.86 -10.61 14.87
C PRO A 82 -13.76 -9.95 15.93
N LEU A 83 -14.12 -8.68 15.74
CA LEU A 83 -15.04 -7.97 16.63
C LEU A 83 -16.44 -8.57 16.62
N GLN A 84 -17.01 -8.85 15.44
CA GLN A 84 -18.35 -9.45 15.34
C GLN A 84 -18.40 -10.85 15.97
N VAL A 85 -17.35 -11.65 15.78
CA VAL A 85 -17.24 -12.97 16.41
C VAL A 85 -17.21 -12.81 17.92
N LYS A 86 -16.36 -11.93 18.44
CA LYS A 86 -16.21 -11.67 19.88
C LYS A 86 -17.49 -11.07 20.48
N LEU A 87 -18.14 -10.11 19.84
CA LEU A 87 -19.40 -9.55 20.31
C LEU A 87 -20.52 -10.61 20.34
N ASN A 88 -20.57 -11.52 19.37
CA ASN A 88 -21.52 -12.63 19.37
C ASN A 88 -21.25 -13.63 20.51
N GLU A 89 -19.99 -13.93 20.83
CA GLU A 89 -19.62 -14.78 21.98
C GLU A 89 -20.00 -14.13 23.31
N ILE A 90 -19.76 -12.83 23.44
CA ILE A 90 -20.17 -12.03 24.60
C ILE A 90 -21.69 -12.06 24.74
N GLY A 91 -22.43 -11.79 23.67
CA GLY A 91 -23.88 -11.81 23.67
C GLY A 91 -24.44 -13.17 24.13
N LYS A 92 -23.86 -14.29 23.68
CA LYS A 92 -24.24 -15.64 24.12
C LYS A 92 -23.97 -15.87 25.60
N THR A 93 -22.80 -15.43 26.08
CA THR A 93 -22.39 -15.61 27.48
C THR A 93 -23.28 -14.80 28.43
N ILE A 94 -23.51 -13.53 28.11
CA ILE A 94 -24.41 -12.65 28.88
C ILE A 94 -25.83 -13.18 28.83
N GLY A 95 -26.33 -13.60 27.65
CA GLY A 95 -27.67 -14.17 27.51
C GLY A 95 -27.88 -15.41 28.35
N LEU A 96 -26.89 -16.31 28.40
CA LEU A 96 -26.96 -17.51 29.26
C LEU A 96 -26.99 -17.15 30.76
N LEU A 97 -26.10 -16.24 31.19
CA LEU A 97 -26.05 -15.75 32.56
C LEU A 97 -27.39 -15.11 32.96
N CYS A 98 -27.95 -14.29 32.07
CA CYS A 98 -29.24 -13.65 32.26
C CYS A 98 -30.38 -14.67 32.47
N ILE A 99 -30.46 -15.69 31.61
CA ILE A 99 -31.48 -16.75 31.75
C ILE A 99 -31.37 -17.41 33.15
N VAL A 100 -30.17 -17.70 33.63
CA VAL A 100 -29.95 -18.27 34.95
C VAL A 100 -30.48 -17.34 36.06
N ILE A 101 -30.16 -16.04 35.97
CA ILE A 101 -30.61 -15.05 36.95
C ILE A 101 -32.14 -14.89 36.89
N CYS A 102 -32.75 -14.83 35.72
CA CYS A 102 -34.20 -14.75 35.54
C CYS A 102 -34.91 -15.94 36.21
N VAL A 103 -34.40 -17.16 36.01
CA VAL A 103 -34.94 -18.37 36.62
C VAL A 103 -34.83 -18.31 38.15
N ILE A 104 -33.67 -17.86 38.66
CA ILE A 104 -33.48 -17.72 40.14
C ILE A 104 -34.48 -16.71 40.71
N VAL A 105 -34.63 -15.54 40.11
CA VAL A 105 -35.56 -14.49 40.56
C VAL A 105 -37.01 -15.01 40.52
N PHE A 106 -37.40 -15.64 39.40
CA PHE A 106 -38.74 -16.22 39.25
C PHE A 106 -39.05 -17.24 40.36
N ILE A 107 -38.11 -18.13 40.68
CA ILE A 107 -38.28 -19.14 41.75
C ILE A 107 -38.36 -18.45 43.12
N LEU A 108 -37.45 -17.51 43.42
CA LEU A 108 -37.42 -16.80 44.68
C LEU A 108 -38.71 -16.01 44.95
N GLU A 109 -39.20 -15.26 43.97
CA GLU A 109 -40.44 -14.49 44.09
C GLU A 109 -41.68 -15.41 44.22
N SER A 110 -41.73 -16.51 43.44
CA SER A 110 -42.83 -17.49 43.53
C SER A 110 -42.85 -18.19 44.91
N LEU A 111 -41.70 -18.52 45.48
CA LEU A 111 -41.60 -19.10 46.85
C LEU A 111 -41.98 -18.09 47.92
N SER A 112 -41.87 -16.80 47.67
CA SER A 112 -42.23 -15.70 48.57
C SER A 112 -43.71 -15.40 48.60
N GLY A 113 -44.54 -16.16 47.83
CA GLY A 113 -45.98 -15.95 47.79
C GLY A 113 -46.44 -14.86 46.81
N ILE A 114 -45.52 -14.31 46.02
CA ILE A 114 -45.86 -13.41 44.90
C ILE A 114 -46.56 -14.24 43.81
N SER A 115 -47.61 -13.68 43.17
CA SER A 115 -48.28 -14.41 42.13
C SER A 115 -47.33 -14.78 40.98
N TRP A 116 -47.48 -15.98 40.44
CA TRP A 116 -46.63 -16.48 39.36
C TRP A 116 -46.61 -15.52 38.13
N LEU A 117 -47.70 -14.77 37.92
CA LEU A 117 -47.80 -13.79 36.86
C LEU A 117 -46.90 -12.56 37.13
N GLU A 118 -46.86 -12.07 38.35
CA GLU A 118 -45.97 -10.96 38.77
C GLU A 118 -44.52 -11.37 38.73
N SER A 119 -44.17 -12.57 39.28
CA SER A 119 -42.82 -13.11 39.21
C SER A 119 -42.35 -13.32 37.77
N PHE A 120 -43.26 -13.73 36.87
CA PHE A 120 -42.95 -13.86 35.46
C PHE A 120 -42.67 -12.48 34.79
N LYS A 121 -43.45 -11.44 35.14
CA LYS A 121 -43.23 -10.09 34.67
C LYS A 121 -41.86 -9.55 35.13
N THR A 122 -41.48 -9.76 36.36
CA THR A 122 -40.16 -9.39 36.91
C THR A 122 -39.04 -10.12 36.16
N ALA A 123 -39.18 -11.43 35.95
CA ALA A 123 -38.19 -12.20 35.19
C ALA A 123 -38.05 -11.70 33.73
N VAL A 124 -39.16 -11.35 33.08
CA VAL A 124 -39.12 -10.75 31.72
C VAL A 124 -38.48 -9.36 31.74
N ALA A 125 -38.77 -8.52 32.75
CA ALA A 125 -38.12 -7.24 32.92
C ALA A 125 -36.61 -7.38 33.01
N LEU A 126 -36.17 -8.33 33.84
CA LEU A 126 -34.75 -8.65 34.02
C LEU A 126 -34.11 -9.16 32.73
N ALA A 127 -34.81 -9.99 31.95
CA ALA A 127 -34.33 -10.45 30.66
C ALA A 127 -34.14 -9.31 29.67
N VAL A 128 -35.05 -8.34 29.64
CA VAL A 128 -34.94 -7.13 28.78
C VAL A 128 -33.77 -6.26 29.23
N ALA A 129 -33.60 -6.04 30.56
CA ALA A 129 -32.50 -5.24 31.09
C ALA A 129 -31.11 -5.78 30.71
N ALA A 130 -30.97 -7.09 30.61
CA ALA A 130 -29.70 -7.73 30.39
C ALA A 130 -29.24 -7.73 28.93
N VAL A 131 -30.10 -7.39 27.97
CA VAL A 131 -29.76 -7.35 26.54
C VAL A 131 -29.36 -5.92 26.14
N PRO A 132 -28.06 -5.68 25.77
CA PRO A 132 -27.62 -4.37 25.35
C PRO A 132 -28.08 -4.08 23.92
N GLU A 133 -29.34 -3.75 23.70
CA GLU A 133 -29.94 -3.55 22.38
C GLU A 133 -29.26 -2.41 21.59
N GLY A 134 -28.78 -1.37 22.29
CA GLY A 134 -28.06 -0.25 21.72
C GLY A 134 -26.69 -0.58 21.15
N LEU A 135 -26.02 -1.63 21.65
CA LEU A 135 -24.61 -1.92 21.38
C LEU A 135 -24.32 -2.15 19.88
N ALA A 136 -25.10 -2.99 19.22
CA ALA A 136 -24.88 -3.29 17.81
C ALA A 136 -25.14 -2.06 16.91
N ALA A 137 -26.13 -1.24 17.29
CA ALA A 137 -26.48 -0.03 16.57
C ALA A 137 -25.40 1.06 16.74
N THR A 138 -24.97 1.35 17.97
CA THR A 138 -23.96 2.36 18.27
C THR A 138 -22.62 2.02 17.62
N VAL A 139 -22.12 0.80 17.75
CA VAL A 139 -20.88 0.35 17.09
C VAL A 139 -20.97 0.50 15.57
N THR A 140 -22.09 0.13 14.96
CA THR A 140 -22.26 0.27 13.49
C THR A 140 -22.26 1.73 13.06
N ILE A 141 -22.94 2.61 13.79
CA ILE A 141 -22.99 4.06 13.50
C ILE A 141 -21.58 4.68 13.69
N VAL A 142 -20.89 4.35 14.78
CA VAL A 142 -19.51 4.82 15.05
C VAL A 142 -18.58 4.42 13.90
N LEU A 143 -18.63 3.17 13.45
CA LEU A 143 -17.84 2.70 12.31
C LEU A 143 -18.20 3.45 11.02
N ALA A 144 -19.48 3.67 10.72
CA ALA A 144 -19.92 4.37 9.52
C ALA A 144 -19.47 5.84 9.50
N VAL A 145 -19.58 6.55 10.62
CA VAL A 145 -19.10 7.92 10.75
C VAL A 145 -17.58 7.98 10.64
N SER A 146 -16.90 7.02 11.23
CA SER A 146 -15.44 6.93 11.20
C SER A 146 -14.91 6.68 9.79
N VAL A 147 -15.55 5.80 9.01
CA VAL A 147 -15.24 5.62 7.58
C VAL A 147 -15.40 6.93 6.81
N THR A 148 -16.43 7.71 7.11
CA THR A 148 -16.62 9.03 6.47
C THR A 148 -15.48 10.00 6.80
N LYS A 149 -14.93 9.95 8.02
CA LYS A 149 -13.72 10.73 8.39
C LYS A 149 -12.49 10.23 7.63
N MET A 150 -12.31 8.91 7.47
CA MET A 150 -11.19 8.33 6.72
C MET A 150 -11.22 8.72 5.24
N VAL A 151 -12.40 8.75 4.61
CA VAL A 151 -12.55 9.22 3.22
C VAL A 151 -12.06 10.65 3.04
N LYS A 152 -12.33 11.55 3.98
CA LYS A 152 -11.81 12.93 3.97
C LYS A 152 -10.28 12.99 4.10
N GLN A 153 -9.65 11.93 4.54
CA GLN A 153 -8.20 11.77 4.67
C GLN A 153 -7.65 10.80 3.62
N HIS A 154 -8.25 10.77 2.44
CA HIS A 154 -7.80 10.01 1.28
C HIS A 154 -7.81 8.48 1.42
N ALA A 155 -8.49 7.92 2.43
CA ALA A 155 -8.63 6.48 2.62
C ALA A 155 -10.09 6.04 2.45
N ILE A 156 -10.41 5.37 1.34
CA ILE A 156 -11.72 4.78 1.10
C ILE A 156 -11.74 3.34 1.62
N ILE A 157 -12.48 3.10 2.68
CA ILE A 157 -12.68 1.77 3.25
C ILE A 157 -13.86 1.09 2.57
N ARG A 158 -13.65 -0.06 1.96
CA ARG A 158 -14.70 -0.81 1.24
C ARG A 158 -15.49 -1.77 2.12
N LYS A 159 -14.92 -2.17 3.26
CA LYS A 159 -15.54 -3.07 4.23
C LYS A 159 -15.41 -2.47 5.62
N LEU A 160 -16.53 -2.15 6.28
CA LEU A 160 -16.55 -1.56 7.63
C LEU A 160 -15.63 -2.29 8.64
N PRO A 161 -15.59 -3.63 8.62
CA PRO A 161 -14.75 -4.40 9.52
C PRO A 161 -13.24 -4.15 9.39
N ALA A 162 -12.80 -3.71 8.22
CA ALA A 162 -11.38 -3.45 7.98
C ALA A 162 -10.84 -2.29 8.85
N VAL A 163 -11.71 -1.41 9.34
CA VAL A 163 -11.32 -0.29 10.22
C VAL A 163 -10.70 -0.79 11.53
N GLU A 164 -11.32 -1.81 12.14
CA GLU A 164 -10.80 -2.44 13.37
C GLU A 164 -9.48 -3.15 13.11
N THR A 165 -9.44 -3.96 12.05
CA THR A 165 -8.24 -4.72 11.67
C THR A 165 -7.07 -3.78 11.36
N LEU A 166 -7.36 -2.62 10.76
CA LEU A 166 -6.38 -1.59 10.44
C LEU A 166 -5.68 -1.06 11.71
N GLY A 167 -6.44 -0.79 12.78
CA GLY A 167 -5.89 -0.36 14.07
C GLY A 167 -4.98 -1.39 14.73
N SER A 168 -5.12 -2.67 14.40
CA SER A 168 -4.29 -3.77 14.90
C SER A 168 -3.12 -4.13 13.96
N THR A 169 -2.96 -3.41 12.83
CA THR A 169 -1.88 -3.66 11.87
C THR A 169 -0.51 -3.56 12.54
N SER A 170 0.29 -4.60 12.38
CA SER A 170 1.65 -4.69 12.91
C SER A 170 2.72 -4.74 11.82
N ILE A 171 2.35 -5.15 10.60
CA ILE A 171 3.23 -5.21 9.43
C ILE A 171 2.57 -4.47 8.27
N VAL A 172 3.33 -3.60 7.61
CA VAL A 172 2.94 -2.98 6.34
C VAL A 172 3.92 -3.41 5.26
N CYS A 173 3.49 -4.28 4.38
CA CYS A 173 4.21 -4.66 3.17
C CYS A 173 3.89 -3.64 2.07
N SER A 174 4.86 -2.84 1.69
CA SER A 174 4.67 -1.78 0.71
C SER A 174 5.43 -2.06 -0.57
N ASP A 175 4.75 -1.91 -1.70
CA ASP A 175 5.45 -1.75 -2.97
C ASP A 175 6.25 -0.45 -2.95
N LYS A 176 7.39 -0.43 -3.64
CA LYS A 176 8.26 0.76 -3.69
C LYS A 176 7.68 1.84 -4.58
N THR A 177 7.42 1.48 -5.85
CA THR A 177 7.15 2.43 -6.92
C THR A 177 5.78 3.08 -6.77
N GLY A 178 5.74 4.40 -6.82
CA GLY A 178 4.48 5.17 -6.74
C GLY A 178 3.86 5.24 -5.34
N THR A 179 4.30 4.39 -4.39
CA THR A 179 3.81 4.37 -3.00
C THR A 179 4.82 5.01 -2.04
N LEU A 180 6.03 4.44 -1.96
CA LEU A 180 7.13 4.97 -1.15
C LEU A 180 7.92 6.03 -1.91
N THR A 181 7.92 5.97 -3.24
CA THR A 181 8.59 6.90 -4.14
C THR A 181 7.58 7.71 -4.95
N GLN A 182 8.06 8.76 -5.62
CA GLN A 182 7.21 9.70 -6.35
C GLN A 182 6.71 9.15 -7.69
N ASN A 183 7.19 8.00 -8.15
CA ASN A 183 7.00 7.45 -9.49
C ASN A 183 7.43 8.45 -10.60
N LYS A 184 8.49 9.18 -10.35
CA LYS A 184 9.01 10.22 -11.20
C LYS A 184 10.53 10.20 -11.17
N MET A 185 11.16 9.84 -12.29
CA MET A 185 12.60 9.93 -12.41
C MET A 185 13.06 11.37 -12.26
N THR A 186 14.11 11.59 -11.48
CA THR A 186 14.69 12.90 -11.19
C THR A 186 16.20 12.81 -11.27
N ILE A 187 16.84 13.73 -11.99
CA ILE A 187 18.30 13.84 -12.02
C ILE A 187 18.75 14.48 -10.72
N LEU A 188 19.67 13.82 -10.02
CA LEU A 188 20.25 14.31 -8.78
C LEU A 188 21.72 14.70 -8.94
N LYS A 189 22.48 13.91 -9.72
CA LYS A 189 23.94 14.09 -9.88
C LYS A 189 24.33 14.20 -11.34
N THR A 190 25.43 14.88 -11.58
CA THR A 190 26.05 15.08 -12.89
C THR A 190 27.54 14.85 -12.81
N TYR A 191 28.15 14.40 -13.90
CA TYR A 191 29.59 14.27 -14.07
C TYR A 191 29.96 14.78 -15.46
N LEU A 192 30.93 15.66 -15.55
CA LEU A 192 31.55 16.10 -16.80
C LEU A 192 32.90 15.41 -16.97
N ASP A 193 33.29 15.15 -18.22
CA ASP A 193 34.58 14.52 -18.51
C ASP A 193 35.75 15.25 -17.87
N GLY A 194 36.55 14.50 -17.08
CA GLY A 194 37.70 15.05 -16.33
C GLY A 194 37.36 15.85 -15.07
N ASP A 195 36.10 15.89 -14.62
CA ASP A 195 35.66 16.61 -13.42
C ASP A 195 35.32 15.63 -12.27
N GLU A 196 34.70 16.12 -11.21
CA GLU A 196 34.15 15.33 -10.09
C GLU A 196 32.63 15.17 -10.24
N VAL A 197 32.06 14.19 -9.56
CA VAL A 197 30.60 14.01 -9.45
C VAL A 197 30.03 15.15 -8.60
N LYS A 198 29.05 15.90 -9.14
CA LYS A 198 28.41 17.06 -8.51
C LYS A 198 26.90 16.86 -8.41
N ASP A 199 26.31 17.50 -7.41
CA ASP A 199 24.86 17.59 -7.34
C ASP A 199 24.31 18.51 -8.45
N LEU A 200 23.11 18.22 -8.98
CA LEU A 200 22.50 19.02 -10.04
C LEU A 200 22.34 20.50 -9.67
N GLU A 201 22.17 20.80 -8.38
CA GLU A 201 22.02 22.16 -7.87
C GLU A 201 23.31 23.00 -8.04
N GLU A 202 24.47 22.36 -8.22
CA GLU A 202 25.79 22.99 -8.46
C GLU A 202 26.13 23.12 -9.96
N ALA A 203 25.11 22.95 -10.84
CA ALA A 203 25.29 22.97 -12.29
C ALA A 203 25.89 24.30 -12.79
N ASP A 204 26.99 24.19 -13.50
CA ASP A 204 27.63 25.27 -14.24
C ASP A 204 27.15 25.34 -15.71
N SER A 205 27.71 26.27 -16.49
CA SER A 205 27.32 26.42 -17.91
C SER A 205 27.61 25.17 -18.75
N LYS A 206 28.69 24.43 -18.46
CA LYS A 206 29.04 23.18 -19.18
C LYS A 206 28.06 22.06 -18.85
N THR A 207 27.66 21.96 -17.58
CA THR A 207 26.62 21.02 -17.14
C THR A 207 25.28 21.32 -17.82
N ILE A 208 24.94 22.60 -17.97
CA ILE A 208 23.74 23.03 -18.69
C ILE A 208 23.81 22.62 -20.16
N ASP A 209 24.95 22.80 -20.82
CA ASP A 209 25.13 22.39 -22.23
C ASP A 209 24.99 20.87 -22.38
N MET A 210 25.52 20.08 -21.44
CA MET A 210 25.31 18.64 -21.38
C MET A 210 23.82 18.27 -21.23
N LEU A 211 23.09 18.93 -20.33
CA LEU A 211 21.64 18.69 -20.14
C LEU A 211 20.84 19.08 -21.40
N ASN A 212 21.23 20.15 -22.10
CA ASN A 212 20.63 20.54 -23.35
C ASN A 212 20.89 19.50 -24.44
N ALA A 213 22.09 18.92 -24.51
CA ALA A 213 22.39 17.81 -25.41
C ALA A 213 21.49 16.59 -25.14
N PHE A 214 21.35 16.17 -23.88
CA PHE A 214 20.41 15.12 -23.49
C PHE A 214 18.97 15.44 -23.88
N THR A 215 18.53 16.70 -23.70
CA THR A 215 17.18 17.14 -24.04
C THR A 215 16.93 17.11 -25.55
N LEU A 216 17.89 17.52 -26.36
CA LEU A 216 17.82 17.43 -27.83
C LEU A 216 17.76 15.97 -28.30
N CYS A 217 18.48 15.08 -27.62
CA CYS A 217 18.47 13.64 -27.89
C CYS A 217 17.36 12.88 -27.15
N SER A 218 16.22 13.50 -26.85
CA SER A 218 15.07 12.88 -26.18
C SER A 218 13.79 13.08 -26.99
N ASP A 219 12.88 12.11 -26.95
CA ASP A 219 11.56 12.19 -27.61
C ASP A 219 10.47 12.71 -26.66
N ALA A 220 10.70 12.69 -25.35
CA ALA A 220 9.77 13.21 -24.36
C ALA A 220 9.49 14.71 -24.54
N SER A 221 8.28 15.15 -24.26
CA SER A 221 7.88 16.56 -24.27
C SER A 221 7.10 16.95 -23.01
N ILE A 222 7.19 18.23 -22.64
CA ILE A 222 6.46 18.82 -21.52
C ILE A 222 5.81 20.11 -22.04
N ASP A 223 4.56 20.01 -22.48
CA ASP A 223 3.78 21.11 -23.03
C ASP A 223 2.57 21.42 -22.15
N ASP A 224 2.41 22.67 -21.71
CA ASP A 224 1.27 23.15 -20.89
C ASP A 224 0.93 22.23 -19.70
N GLY A 225 1.95 21.67 -19.04
CA GLY A 225 1.79 20.77 -17.90
C GLY A 225 1.44 19.33 -18.27
N LYS A 226 1.30 19.01 -19.56
CA LYS A 226 1.17 17.62 -20.03
C LYS A 226 2.55 17.05 -20.30
N VAL A 227 2.81 15.90 -19.70
CA VAL A 227 4.06 15.17 -19.83
C VAL A 227 3.82 13.97 -20.75
N LEU A 228 4.61 13.86 -21.82
CA LEU A 228 4.58 12.76 -22.78
C LEU A 228 5.99 12.18 -22.93
N GLY A 229 6.12 10.86 -22.94
CA GLY A 229 7.38 10.16 -23.16
C GLY A 229 7.77 9.20 -22.04
N ASP A 230 8.92 8.54 -22.22
CA ASP A 230 9.50 7.66 -21.23
C ASP A 230 9.92 8.45 -19.96
N PRO A 231 9.70 7.93 -18.73
CA PRO A 231 10.07 8.64 -17.50
C PRO A 231 11.53 9.06 -17.41
N THR A 232 12.45 8.27 -17.99
CA THR A 232 13.87 8.59 -18.05
C THR A 232 14.14 9.83 -18.92
N GLU A 233 13.50 9.91 -20.09
CA GLU A 233 13.61 11.05 -20.97
C GLU A 233 12.91 12.30 -20.44
N VAL A 234 11.76 12.12 -19.78
CA VAL A 234 11.05 13.20 -19.07
C VAL A 234 11.96 13.85 -18.03
N ALA A 235 12.73 13.06 -17.28
CA ALA A 235 13.68 13.58 -16.30
C ALA A 235 14.76 14.48 -16.92
N LEU A 236 15.24 14.11 -18.12
CA LEU A 236 16.23 14.91 -18.87
C LEU A 236 15.64 16.26 -19.31
N VAL A 237 14.43 16.24 -19.87
CA VAL A 237 13.73 17.46 -20.30
C VAL A 237 13.38 18.36 -19.10
N GLU A 238 12.94 17.78 -17.99
CA GLU A 238 12.65 18.55 -16.77
C GLU A 238 13.90 19.20 -16.16
N ALA A 239 15.04 18.52 -16.19
CA ALA A 239 16.28 19.09 -15.67
C ALA A 239 16.69 20.34 -16.47
N SER A 240 16.66 20.29 -17.82
CA SER A 240 16.89 21.48 -18.65
C SER A 240 15.88 22.59 -18.37
N LYS A 241 14.60 22.24 -18.23
CA LYS A 241 13.55 23.22 -17.93
C LYS A 241 13.77 23.91 -16.59
N LYS A 242 14.22 23.19 -15.56
CA LYS A 242 14.60 23.78 -14.25
C LYS A 242 15.76 24.78 -14.38
N MET A 243 16.65 24.59 -15.37
CA MET A 243 17.73 25.51 -15.71
C MET A 243 17.29 26.62 -16.69
N ASN A 244 15.97 26.81 -16.88
CA ASN A 244 15.35 27.79 -17.78
C ASN A 244 15.57 27.54 -19.28
N PHE A 245 15.80 26.30 -19.70
CA PHE A 245 15.89 25.91 -21.10
C PHE A 245 14.69 25.05 -21.50
N GLU A 246 13.85 25.58 -22.38
CA GLU A 246 12.72 24.82 -22.90
C GLU A 246 13.11 24.03 -24.14
N LYS A 247 12.71 22.77 -24.22
CA LYS A 247 13.01 21.88 -25.36
C LYS A 247 12.57 22.51 -26.69
N LYS A 248 11.41 23.15 -26.73
CA LYS A 248 10.90 23.79 -27.97
C LYS A 248 11.85 24.88 -28.49
N ALA A 249 12.34 25.74 -27.60
CA ALA A 249 13.30 26.79 -27.97
C ALA A 249 14.65 26.20 -28.40
N LEU A 250 15.09 25.10 -27.74
CA LEU A 250 16.29 24.37 -28.13
C LEU A 250 16.14 23.76 -29.54
N MET A 251 15.01 23.15 -29.84
CA MET A 251 14.75 22.57 -31.19
C MET A 251 14.58 23.62 -32.28
N GLU A 252 14.11 24.82 -31.97
CA GLU A 252 14.09 25.95 -32.91
C GLU A 252 15.51 26.45 -33.24
N LYS A 253 16.39 26.47 -32.21
CA LYS A 253 17.79 26.87 -32.38
C LYS A 253 18.64 25.79 -33.04
N TYR A 254 18.39 24.52 -32.70
CA TYR A 254 19.11 23.33 -33.16
C TYR A 254 18.12 22.33 -33.80
N PRO A 255 17.66 22.58 -35.01
CA PRO A 255 16.69 21.70 -35.69
C PRO A 255 17.23 20.28 -35.86
N ARG A 256 16.44 19.27 -35.46
CA ARG A 256 16.75 17.85 -35.68
C ARG A 256 16.59 17.54 -37.16
N VAL A 257 17.64 17.02 -37.80
CA VAL A 257 17.70 16.71 -39.24
C VAL A 257 17.89 15.22 -39.51
N GLY A 258 18.20 14.41 -38.51
CA GLY A 258 18.34 12.97 -38.64
C GLY A 258 18.27 12.27 -37.27
N GLU A 259 18.00 10.97 -37.26
CA GLU A 259 17.94 10.16 -36.04
C GLU A 259 18.27 8.70 -36.29
N LEU A 260 18.84 8.06 -35.29
CA LEU A 260 18.87 6.63 -35.05
C LEU A 260 18.09 6.37 -33.74
N ALA A 261 16.88 5.83 -33.89
CA ALA A 261 15.99 5.59 -32.74
C ALA A 261 16.66 4.67 -31.71
N PHE A 262 16.16 4.71 -30.47
CA PHE A 262 16.64 3.83 -29.40
C PHE A 262 16.48 2.37 -29.80
N ASP A 263 17.52 1.61 -29.55
CA ASP A 263 17.56 0.16 -29.75
C ASP A 263 18.08 -0.53 -28.49
N SER A 264 17.36 -1.55 -28.03
CA SER A 264 17.65 -2.23 -26.74
C SER A 264 18.92 -3.06 -26.76
N ASP A 265 19.31 -3.61 -27.91
CA ASP A 265 20.54 -4.40 -28.08
C ASP A 265 21.76 -3.48 -28.11
N ARG A 266 21.60 -2.35 -28.76
CA ARG A 266 22.59 -1.28 -28.88
C ARG A 266 22.67 -0.44 -27.61
N LYS A 267 21.58 -0.34 -26.84
CA LYS A 267 21.40 0.50 -25.62
C LYS A 267 21.71 1.98 -25.83
N MET A 268 21.49 2.50 -27.01
CA MET A 268 21.79 3.87 -27.43
C MET A 268 20.71 4.44 -28.32
N MET A 269 20.65 5.77 -28.37
CA MET A 269 19.86 6.58 -29.29
C MET A 269 20.71 7.75 -29.75
N SER A 270 20.62 8.11 -31.04
CA SER A 270 21.36 9.22 -31.60
C SER A 270 20.44 10.15 -32.39
N VAL A 271 20.70 11.44 -32.29
CA VAL A 271 20.04 12.45 -33.14
C VAL A 271 21.09 13.32 -33.81
N ILE A 272 20.78 13.83 -34.97
CA ILE A 272 21.61 14.82 -35.67
C ILE A 272 20.87 16.14 -35.64
N VAL A 273 21.53 17.17 -35.13
CA VAL A 273 21.01 18.54 -35.12
C VAL A 273 21.87 19.47 -35.98
N LYS A 274 21.23 20.51 -36.52
CA LYS A 274 21.94 21.55 -37.26
C LYS A 274 22.33 22.68 -36.29
N ASP A 275 23.62 23.00 -36.23
CA ASP A 275 24.16 24.12 -35.48
C ASP A 275 24.86 25.12 -36.42
N GLY A 276 24.13 26.12 -36.83
CA GLY A 276 24.62 27.10 -37.81
C GLY A 276 25.01 26.44 -39.13
N ASN A 277 26.33 26.40 -39.42
CA ASN A 277 26.88 25.78 -40.63
C ASN A 277 27.36 24.34 -40.41
N HIS A 278 27.35 23.85 -39.16
CA HIS A 278 27.80 22.50 -38.80
C HIS A 278 26.64 21.60 -38.48
N TYR A 279 26.92 20.32 -38.40
CA TYR A 279 25.96 19.30 -37.91
C TYR A 279 26.59 18.59 -36.72
N VAL A 280 25.78 18.33 -35.71
CA VAL A 280 26.21 17.67 -34.50
C VAL A 280 25.37 16.42 -34.30
N SER A 281 26.01 15.25 -34.24
CA SER A 281 25.33 14.07 -33.71
C SER A 281 25.44 14.06 -32.21
N ILE A 282 24.33 13.81 -31.53
CA ILE A 282 24.24 13.67 -30.07
C ILE A 282 23.76 12.26 -29.82
N THR A 283 24.57 11.49 -29.08
CA THR A 283 24.27 10.09 -28.75
C THR A 283 24.15 9.95 -27.25
N LYS A 284 23.03 9.41 -26.76
CA LYS A 284 22.84 9.04 -25.37
C LYS A 284 22.70 7.52 -25.22
N GLY A 285 23.15 6.99 -24.08
CA GLY A 285 23.07 5.55 -23.83
C GLY A 285 23.63 5.13 -22.48
N GLY A 286 23.82 3.81 -22.32
CA GLY A 286 24.48 3.25 -21.15
C GLY A 286 25.96 3.70 -21.08
N PRO A 287 26.50 3.97 -19.87
CA PRO A 287 27.90 4.39 -19.71
C PRO A 287 28.90 3.47 -20.39
N ASP A 288 28.74 2.16 -20.20
CA ASP A 288 29.58 1.11 -20.77
C ASP A 288 29.63 1.12 -22.30
N VAL A 289 28.51 1.30 -22.94
CA VAL A 289 28.43 1.28 -24.42
C VAL A 289 28.86 2.59 -25.04
N ILE A 290 28.60 3.73 -24.41
CA ILE A 290 29.04 5.06 -24.91
C ILE A 290 30.55 5.19 -24.78
N LEU A 291 31.16 4.93 -23.62
CA LEU A 291 32.60 5.06 -23.41
C LEU A 291 33.43 4.20 -24.37
N ASN A 292 32.95 2.98 -24.67
CA ASN A 292 33.63 2.09 -25.64
C ASN A 292 33.63 2.62 -27.08
N ARG A 293 32.85 3.66 -27.39
CA ARG A 293 32.73 4.27 -28.72
C ARG A 293 33.21 5.71 -28.78
N CYS A 294 33.76 6.20 -27.66
CA CYS A 294 34.35 7.54 -27.58
C CYS A 294 35.87 7.46 -27.80
N ARG A 295 36.40 8.54 -28.34
CA ARG A 295 37.83 8.76 -28.48
C ARG A 295 38.35 9.62 -27.34
N ASP A 296 39.64 9.49 -27.00
CA ASP A 296 40.37 10.36 -26.09
C ASP A 296 39.73 10.54 -24.69
N VAL A 297 38.99 9.54 -24.19
CA VAL A 297 38.35 9.55 -22.88
C VAL A 297 39.14 8.70 -21.87
N ASP A 298 39.32 9.20 -20.65
CA ASP A 298 39.79 8.39 -19.54
C ASP A 298 38.64 7.49 -19.02
N SER A 299 38.52 6.32 -19.63
CA SER A 299 37.45 5.37 -19.31
C SER A 299 37.50 4.89 -17.86
N ASP A 300 38.68 4.80 -17.23
CA ASP A 300 38.81 4.35 -15.84
C ASP A 300 38.30 5.41 -14.87
N GLN A 301 38.62 6.69 -15.12
CA GLN A 301 38.08 7.81 -14.34
C GLN A 301 36.56 7.92 -14.50
N ALA A 302 36.07 7.88 -15.74
CA ALA A 302 34.63 7.96 -16.02
C ALA A 302 33.85 6.78 -15.39
N MET A 303 34.37 5.56 -15.47
CA MET A 303 33.74 4.40 -14.83
C MET A 303 33.78 4.49 -13.31
N THR A 304 34.81 5.09 -12.70
CA THR A 304 34.86 5.37 -11.27
C THR A 304 33.72 6.31 -10.85
N ALA A 305 33.46 7.36 -11.63
CA ALA A 305 32.34 8.27 -11.40
C ALA A 305 30.98 7.57 -11.56
N ASN A 306 30.84 6.70 -12.59
CA ASN A 306 29.67 5.86 -12.75
C ASN A 306 29.43 4.97 -11.53
N ASP A 307 30.47 4.32 -11.02
CA ASP A 307 30.38 3.43 -9.86
C ASP A 307 30.04 4.19 -8.56
N GLU A 308 30.52 5.43 -8.44
CA GLU A 308 30.13 6.31 -7.34
C GLU A 308 28.63 6.62 -7.39
N MET A 309 28.11 7.05 -8.54
CA MET A 309 26.68 7.28 -8.73
C MET A 309 25.86 5.99 -8.52
N ALA A 310 26.35 4.84 -8.97
CA ALA A 310 25.70 3.55 -8.80
C ALA A 310 25.62 3.09 -7.34
N LYS A 311 26.59 3.46 -6.49
CA LYS A 311 26.53 3.20 -5.03
C LYS A 311 25.39 3.94 -4.36
N ASP A 312 25.01 5.12 -4.90
CA ASP A 312 23.84 5.89 -4.45
C ASP A 312 22.55 5.42 -5.14
N ALA A 313 22.59 4.24 -5.80
CA ALA A 313 21.49 3.64 -6.54
C ALA A 313 20.93 4.51 -7.68
N LEU A 314 21.74 5.41 -8.22
CA LEU A 314 21.38 6.21 -9.36
C LEU A 314 21.43 5.37 -10.65
N ARG A 315 20.44 5.55 -11.50
CA ARG A 315 20.52 5.12 -12.90
C ARG A 315 21.34 6.12 -13.67
N VAL A 316 22.45 5.68 -14.24
CA VAL A 316 23.37 6.54 -14.96
C VAL A 316 23.11 6.45 -16.46
N LEU A 317 23.06 7.61 -17.11
CA LEU A 317 23.08 7.75 -18.58
C LEU A 317 24.27 8.60 -18.99
N ALA A 318 24.90 8.19 -20.10
CA ALA A 318 26.00 8.90 -20.75
C ALA A 318 25.51 9.68 -21.96
N VAL A 319 26.19 10.77 -22.30
CA VAL A 319 26.04 11.50 -23.56
C VAL A 319 27.38 11.80 -24.19
N ALA A 320 27.45 11.64 -25.50
CA ALA A 320 28.59 11.97 -26.32
C ALA A 320 28.13 12.69 -27.59
N VAL A 321 29.04 13.43 -28.22
CA VAL A 321 28.77 14.20 -29.46
C VAL A 321 29.82 13.92 -30.51
N LYS A 322 29.47 14.18 -31.78
CA LYS A 322 30.42 14.21 -32.88
C LYS A 322 30.02 15.32 -33.84
N ILE A 323 31.01 16.16 -34.22
CA ILE A 323 30.80 17.33 -35.04
C ILE A 323 31.15 17.02 -36.50
N TYR A 324 30.32 17.48 -37.42
CA TYR A 324 30.50 17.33 -38.87
C TYR A 324 30.40 18.68 -39.57
N ASP A 325 31.30 18.92 -40.52
CA ASP A 325 31.27 20.14 -41.36
C ASP A 325 30.14 20.10 -42.39
N THR A 326 29.70 18.91 -42.78
CA THR A 326 28.59 18.69 -43.73
C THR A 326 27.68 17.58 -43.21
N MET A 327 26.41 17.60 -43.62
CA MET A 327 25.47 16.55 -43.26
C MET A 327 26.02 15.16 -43.64
N PRO A 328 26.08 14.19 -42.68
CA PRO A 328 26.50 12.83 -43.00
C PRO A 328 25.64 12.21 -44.09
N THR A 329 26.29 11.59 -45.07
CA THR A 329 25.60 11.00 -46.23
C THR A 329 24.82 9.75 -45.89
N ASN A 330 25.29 8.99 -44.89
CA ASN A 330 24.64 7.79 -44.39
C ASN A 330 24.43 7.92 -42.87
N ILE A 331 23.18 7.75 -42.42
CA ILE A 331 22.87 7.75 -41.00
C ILE A 331 22.91 6.28 -40.52
N THR A 332 24.14 5.77 -40.32
CA THR A 332 24.37 4.39 -39.84
C THR A 332 25.07 4.41 -38.49
N VAL A 333 24.99 3.28 -37.79
CA VAL A 333 25.65 3.09 -36.48
C VAL A 333 27.16 3.29 -36.58
N GLU A 334 27.77 2.79 -37.68
CA GLU A 334 29.21 2.83 -37.90
C GLU A 334 29.71 4.27 -38.10
N GLU A 335 28.91 5.13 -38.76
CA GLU A 335 29.30 6.49 -39.06
C GLU A 335 28.99 7.47 -37.91
N ILE A 336 27.84 7.28 -37.25
CA ILE A 336 27.31 8.23 -36.27
C ILE A 336 27.77 7.92 -34.85
N GLU A 337 27.85 6.64 -34.46
CA GLU A 337 28.02 6.20 -33.08
C GLU A 337 29.42 5.66 -32.78
N ASN A 338 30.43 6.09 -33.55
CA ASN A 338 31.84 5.77 -33.31
C ASN A 338 32.71 7.03 -33.38
N ASP A 339 33.85 7.01 -32.70
CA ASP A 339 34.79 8.15 -32.62
C ASP A 339 34.11 9.44 -32.10
N MET A 340 33.27 9.28 -31.07
CA MET A 340 32.55 10.38 -30.45
C MET A 340 33.41 11.05 -29.36
N ASP A 341 33.11 12.32 -29.06
CA ASP A 341 33.66 13.04 -27.94
C ASP A 341 32.72 12.86 -26.73
N PHE A 342 33.23 12.28 -25.65
CA PHE A 342 32.46 12.09 -24.45
C PHE A 342 32.22 13.45 -23.76
N ILE A 343 30.99 13.71 -23.29
CA ILE A 343 30.65 14.93 -22.55
C ILE A 343 30.51 14.63 -21.06
N GLY A 344 29.74 13.60 -20.68
CA GLY A 344 29.52 13.31 -19.28
C GLY A 344 28.34 12.38 -19.01
N PHE A 345 28.00 12.28 -17.72
CA PHE A 345 26.92 11.46 -17.17
C PHE A 345 25.88 12.30 -16.46
N VAL A 346 24.65 11.76 -16.43
CA VAL A 346 23.63 12.16 -15.48
C VAL A 346 23.21 10.94 -14.65
N GLY A 347 23.10 11.11 -13.34
CA GLY A 347 22.59 10.13 -12.40
C GLY A 347 21.20 10.49 -11.94
N MET A 348 20.24 9.58 -12.14
CA MET A 348 18.84 9.81 -11.83
C MET A 348 18.24 8.68 -11.00
N ILE A 349 17.23 9.00 -10.21
CA ILE A 349 16.50 8.06 -9.37
C ILE A 349 15.03 8.48 -9.30
N ASP A 350 14.15 7.55 -8.96
CA ASP A 350 12.81 7.84 -8.48
C ASP A 350 12.90 8.12 -6.97
N PRO A 351 12.87 9.38 -6.52
CA PRO A 351 13.18 9.73 -5.15
C PRO A 351 12.08 9.29 -4.19
N ALA A 352 12.48 9.00 -2.97
CA ALA A 352 11.56 8.74 -1.88
C ALA A 352 10.63 9.94 -1.64
N ARG A 353 9.37 9.68 -1.29
CA ARG A 353 8.44 10.73 -0.86
C ARG A 353 8.88 11.24 0.53
N PRO A 354 9.01 12.56 0.75
CA PRO A 354 9.36 13.09 2.07
C PRO A 354 8.38 12.64 3.17
N GLU A 355 7.08 12.59 2.83
CA GLU A 355 6.02 12.15 3.73
C GLU A 355 6.14 10.66 4.10
N ALA A 356 6.64 9.83 3.19
CA ALA A 356 6.85 8.41 3.44
C ALA A 356 7.94 8.18 4.50
N LYS A 357 9.03 8.96 4.46
CA LYS A 357 10.12 8.89 5.44
C LYS A 357 9.62 9.19 6.86
N GLU A 358 8.85 10.26 7.01
CA GLU A 358 8.25 10.61 8.30
C GLU A 358 7.22 9.57 8.75
N ALA A 359 6.36 9.11 7.84
CA ALA A 359 5.37 8.08 8.15
C ALA A 359 6.02 6.76 8.61
N ILE A 360 7.13 6.34 7.99
CA ILE A 360 7.90 5.16 8.41
C ILE A 360 8.48 5.36 9.80
N ARG A 361 9.00 6.56 10.11
CA ARG A 361 9.50 6.89 11.45
C ARG A 361 8.39 6.77 12.51
N VAL A 362 7.21 7.32 12.23
CA VAL A 362 6.03 7.23 13.11
C VAL A 362 5.56 5.78 13.23
N ALA A 363 5.49 5.03 12.13
CA ALA A 363 5.12 3.62 12.14
C ALA A 363 6.05 2.80 13.03
N LYS A 364 7.35 2.99 12.89
CA LYS A 364 8.38 2.30 13.68
C LYS A 364 8.24 2.61 15.18
N HIS A 365 8.00 3.88 15.54
CA HIS A 365 7.72 4.29 16.91
C HIS A 365 6.47 3.60 17.47
N ALA A 366 5.41 3.53 16.67
CA ALA A 366 4.16 2.85 17.01
C ALA A 366 4.23 1.32 16.99
N GLY A 367 5.42 0.73 16.81
CA GLY A 367 5.62 -0.72 16.73
C GLY A 367 5.10 -1.38 15.45
N VAL A 368 4.83 -0.60 14.41
CA VAL A 368 4.43 -1.08 13.08
C VAL A 368 5.68 -1.20 12.21
N ARG A 369 5.99 -2.40 11.74
CA ARG A 369 7.14 -2.66 10.89
C ARG A 369 6.77 -2.50 9.42
N THR A 370 7.54 -1.66 8.71
CA THR A 370 7.42 -1.49 7.26
C THR A 370 8.35 -2.46 6.55
N ILE A 371 7.83 -3.17 5.56
CA ILE A 371 8.53 -4.12 4.70
C ILE A 371 8.46 -3.58 3.28
N MET A 372 9.60 -3.41 2.62
CA MET A 372 9.64 -2.98 1.22
C MET A 372 9.71 -4.18 0.29
N ILE A 373 8.84 -4.19 -0.71
CA ILE A 373 8.78 -5.23 -1.74
C ILE A 373 8.90 -4.53 -3.09
N THR A 374 9.86 -4.94 -3.94
CA THR A 374 10.14 -4.24 -5.20
C THR A 374 10.65 -5.16 -6.30
N GLY A 375 10.39 -4.77 -7.56
CA GLY A 375 11.02 -5.35 -8.74
C GLY A 375 12.46 -4.87 -8.99
N ASP A 376 12.94 -3.86 -8.24
CA ASP A 376 14.27 -3.30 -8.41
C ASP A 376 15.39 -4.26 -8.01
N HIS A 377 16.60 -3.96 -8.50
CA HIS A 377 17.81 -4.68 -8.12
C HIS A 377 18.12 -4.52 -6.62
N LYS A 378 18.73 -5.56 -6.02
CA LYS A 378 19.06 -5.63 -4.58
C LYS A 378 19.82 -4.38 -4.09
N THR A 379 20.76 -3.86 -4.88
CA THR A 379 21.55 -2.66 -4.55
C THR A 379 20.69 -1.41 -4.44
N THR A 380 19.86 -1.15 -5.45
CA THR A 380 18.92 0.00 -5.49
C THR A 380 17.90 -0.08 -4.35
N ALA A 381 17.30 -1.27 -4.15
CA ALA A 381 16.36 -1.50 -3.07
C ALA A 381 17.00 -1.25 -1.69
N THR A 382 18.25 -1.67 -1.50
CA THR A 382 19.00 -1.47 -0.26
C THR A 382 19.24 0.01 0.03
N ALA A 383 19.64 0.80 -0.96
CA ALA A 383 19.93 2.22 -0.79
C ALA A 383 18.64 3.00 -0.44
N ILE A 384 17.56 2.78 -1.17
CA ILE A 384 16.26 3.42 -0.90
C ILE A 384 15.72 3.02 0.47
N ALA A 385 15.82 1.74 0.86
CA ALA A 385 15.36 1.28 2.16
C ALA A 385 16.17 1.86 3.33
N LYS A 386 17.46 2.09 3.15
CA LYS A 386 18.30 2.80 4.12
C LYS A 386 17.89 4.26 4.25
N ASP A 387 17.73 4.97 3.14
CA ASP A 387 17.29 6.36 3.14
C ASP A 387 15.92 6.54 3.81
N LEU A 388 14.97 5.66 3.54
CA LEU A 388 13.65 5.65 4.18
C LEU A 388 13.65 5.20 5.65
N GLY A 389 14.75 4.63 6.16
CA GLY A 389 14.85 4.09 7.52
C GLY A 389 14.10 2.76 7.72
N ILE A 390 13.74 2.07 6.63
CA ILE A 390 13.13 0.73 6.65
C ILE A 390 14.16 -0.31 7.07
N LEU A 391 15.37 -0.25 6.50
CA LEU A 391 16.45 -1.17 6.80
C LEU A 391 17.22 -0.69 8.02
N SER A 392 17.12 -1.44 9.12
CA SER A 392 17.83 -1.17 10.37
C SER A 392 18.96 -2.18 10.58
N GLU A 393 19.85 -1.91 11.54
CA GLU A 393 20.95 -2.79 11.92
C GLU A 393 20.42 -4.19 12.31
N GLY A 394 21.03 -5.24 11.81
CA GLY A 394 20.57 -6.62 12.00
C GLY A 394 19.44 -7.11 11.10
N GLN A 395 18.95 -6.26 10.18
CA GLN A 395 17.97 -6.65 9.18
C GLN A 395 18.61 -6.87 7.80
N GLU A 396 18.03 -7.78 7.03
CA GLU A 396 18.61 -8.26 5.77
C GLU A 396 17.74 -7.90 4.57
N VAL A 397 18.39 -7.93 3.40
CA VAL A 397 17.77 -7.78 2.07
C VAL A 397 17.87 -9.12 1.36
N ILE A 398 16.76 -9.64 0.87
CA ILE A 398 16.69 -10.89 0.11
C ILE A 398 16.23 -10.64 -1.33
N SER A 399 16.80 -11.37 -2.29
CA SER A 399 16.38 -11.33 -3.69
C SER A 399 15.28 -12.35 -3.99
N GLY A 400 14.51 -12.12 -5.07
CA GLY A 400 13.52 -13.08 -5.56
C GLY A 400 14.13 -14.43 -5.96
N GLU A 401 15.38 -14.44 -6.44
CA GLU A 401 16.11 -15.67 -6.75
C GLU A 401 16.41 -16.48 -5.47
N GLU A 402 16.96 -15.83 -4.43
CA GLU A 402 17.20 -16.46 -3.12
C GLU A 402 15.87 -16.96 -2.51
N LEU A 403 14.79 -16.17 -2.68
CA LEU A 403 13.47 -16.51 -2.16
C LEU A 403 12.84 -17.71 -2.90
N SER A 404 13.07 -17.85 -4.20
CA SER A 404 12.59 -18.97 -5.01
C SER A 404 13.24 -20.32 -4.62
N GLN A 405 14.40 -20.28 -3.98
CA GLN A 405 15.11 -21.47 -3.48
C GLN A 405 14.63 -21.91 -2.09
N MET A 406 13.84 -21.07 -1.39
CA MET A 406 13.31 -21.35 -0.06
C MET A 406 11.95 -22.03 -0.12
N SER A 407 11.71 -23.01 0.75
CA SER A 407 10.36 -23.51 1.00
C SER A 407 9.52 -22.48 1.77
N GLN A 408 8.18 -22.63 1.73
CA GLN A 408 7.29 -21.73 2.48
C GLN A 408 7.57 -21.82 4.01
N GLU A 409 7.83 -23.04 4.54
CA GLU A 409 8.14 -23.22 5.95
C GLU A 409 9.47 -22.57 6.36
N GLU A 410 10.44 -22.56 5.46
CA GLU A 410 11.74 -21.92 5.67
C GLU A 410 11.60 -20.38 5.67
N LEU A 411 10.80 -19.85 4.73
CA LEU A 411 10.47 -18.43 4.71
C LEU A 411 9.74 -18.01 6.00
N GLU A 412 8.76 -18.80 6.44
CA GLU A 412 8.02 -18.54 7.67
C GLU A 412 8.93 -18.49 8.91
N LYS A 413 9.94 -19.36 8.99
CA LYS A 413 10.91 -19.34 10.10
C LYS A 413 11.77 -18.10 10.10
N ASN A 414 12.17 -17.61 8.91
CA ASN A 414 13.17 -16.57 8.74
C ASN A 414 12.60 -15.19 8.38
N VAL A 415 11.29 -15.05 8.16
CA VAL A 415 10.65 -13.82 7.64
C VAL A 415 10.99 -12.57 8.47
N GLU A 416 11.21 -12.72 9.78
CA GLU A 416 11.55 -11.62 10.67
C GLU A 416 12.95 -11.03 10.43
N LYS A 417 13.86 -11.76 9.76
CA LYS A 417 15.19 -11.26 9.40
C LYS A 417 15.13 -10.24 8.27
N TYR A 418 14.17 -10.39 7.35
CA TYR A 418 14.10 -9.61 6.13
C TYR A 418 13.19 -8.40 6.27
N SER A 419 13.66 -7.24 5.83
CA SER A 419 12.87 -6.00 5.71
C SER A 419 12.71 -5.54 4.27
N VAL A 420 13.49 -6.09 3.35
CA VAL A 420 13.49 -5.72 1.93
C VAL A 420 13.54 -6.96 1.07
N TYR A 421 12.62 -7.02 0.11
CA TYR A 421 12.52 -8.07 -0.89
C TYR A 421 12.68 -7.45 -2.27
N ALA A 422 13.80 -7.78 -2.95
CA ALA A 422 14.20 -7.21 -4.23
C ALA A 422 13.99 -8.20 -5.39
N ARG A 423 13.65 -7.73 -6.59
CA ARG A 423 13.38 -8.58 -7.79
C ARG A 423 12.38 -9.70 -7.54
N VAL A 424 11.29 -9.40 -6.85
CA VAL A 424 10.28 -10.41 -6.50
C VAL A 424 9.27 -10.63 -7.62
N ALA A 425 8.86 -11.89 -7.81
CA ALA A 425 7.72 -12.25 -8.65
C ALA A 425 6.39 -12.08 -7.90
N PRO A 426 5.24 -12.02 -8.59
CA PRO A 426 3.93 -11.85 -7.96
C PRO A 426 3.58 -12.92 -6.90
N GLU A 427 3.95 -14.18 -7.14
CA GLU A 427 3.77 -15.27 -6.18
C GLU A 427 4.56 -15.07 -4.88
N HIS A 428 5.75 -14.46 -4.96
CA HIS A 428 6.55 -14.15 -3.78
C HIS A 428 5.83 -13.16 -2.86
N LYS A 429 5.11 -12.17 -3.42
CA LYS A 429 4.31 -11.21 -2.62
C LYS A 429 3.27 -11.94 -1.76
N VAL A 430 2.60 -12.95 -2.33
CA VAL A 430 1.64 -13.79 -1.59
C VAL A 430 2.31 -14.59 -0.49
N ASN A 431 3.46 -15.21 -0.79
CA ASN A 431 4.20 -16.04 0.16
C ASN A 431 4.74 -15.22 1.33
N ILE A 432 5.23 -14.00 1.09
CA ILE A 432 5.69 -13.07 2.13
C ILE A 432 4.53 -12.70 3.06
N VAL A 433 3.37 -12.33 2.51
CA VAL A 433 2.17 -12.03 3.31
C VAL A 433 1.76 -13.23 4.16
N LYS A 434 1.72 -14.44 3.59
CA LYS A 434 1.41 -15.68 4.32
C LYS A 434 2.41 -15.94 5.45
N ALA A 435 3.69 -15.75 5.20
CA ALA A 435 4.75 -15.96 6.18
C ALA A 435 4.62 -15.00 7.39
N TRP A 436 4.27 -13.74 7.17
CA TRP A 436 3.99 -12.82 8.28
C TRP A 436 2.70 -13.17 9.01
N LYS A 437 1.65 -13.61 8.32
CA LYS A 437 0.40 -14.06 8.94
C LYS A 437 0.58 -15.32 9.79
N SER A 438 1.47 -16.26 9.40
CA SER A 438 1.81 -17.45 10.20
C SER A 438 2.50 -17.10 11.54
N LYS A 439 3.12 -15.91 11.63
CA LYS A 439 3.66 -15.35 12.87
C LYS A 439 2.62 -14.61 13.71
N ASN A 440 1.35 -14.85 13.46
CA ASN A 440 0.24 -14.19 14.16
C ASN A 440 0.23 -12.64 14.04
N LYS A 441 0.80 -12.11 12.95
CA LYS A 441 0.84 -10.66 12.67
C LYS A 441 -0.32 -10.24 11.78
N ILE A 442 -0.86 -9.05 12.01
CA ILE A 442 -1.84 -8.41 11.15
C ILE A 442 -1.07 -7.66 10.05
N VAL A 443 -1.32 -8.05 8.81
CA VAL A 443 -0.55 -7.60 7.65
C VAL A 443 -1.39 -6.70 6.75
N ALA A 444 -0.92 -5.47 6.53
CA ALA A 444 -1.36 -4.62 5.43
C ALA A 444 -0.44 -4.82 4.21
N MET A 445 -0.99 -4.83 3.02
CA MET A 445 -0.24 -4.96 1.75
C MET A 445 -0.69 -3.87 0.79
N THR A 446 0.27 -3.14 0.18
CA THR A 446 -0.03 -2.18 -0.89
C THR A 446 0.23 -2.78 -2.27
N GLY A 447 -0.47 -2.28 -3.27
CA GLY A 447 -0.23 -2.64 -4.67
C GLY A 447 -1.10 -1.83 -5.62
N ASP A 448 -0.64 -1.70 -6.86
CA ASP A 448 -1.33 -0.96 -7.92
C ASP A 448 -1.68 -1.85 -9.12
N GLY A 449 -0.95 -2.95 -9.31
CA GLY A 449 -1.04 -3.82 -10.47
C GLY A 449 -1.98 -5.01 -10.33
N VAL A 450 -2.30 -5.63 -11.48
CA VAL A 450 -3.00 -6.91 -11.55
C VAL A 450 -2.22 -8.00 -10.80
N ASN A 451 -0.89 -7.91 -10.83
CA ASN A 451 0.04 -8.84 -10.17
C ASN A 451 -0.06 -8.80 -8.64
N ASP A 452 -0.52 -7.68 -8.08
CA ASP A 452 -0.66 -7.48 -6.64
C ASP A 452 -1.98 -8.00 -6.08
N ALA A 453 -3.00 -8.15 -6.94
CA ALA A 453 -4.34 -8.50 -6.51
C ALA A 453 -4.42 -9.77 -5.64
N PRO A 454 -3.68 -10.86 -5.90
CA PRO A 454 -3.66 -12.03 -5.02
C PRO A 454 -3.06 -11.72 -3.64
N ALA A 455 -2.00 -10.91 -3.58
CA ALA A 455 -1.37 -10.51 -2.32
C ALA A 455 -2.26 -9.55 -1.53
N LEU A 456 -2.88 -8.54 -2.20
CA LEU A 456 -3.86 -7.63 -1.61
C LEU A 456 -5.03 -8.39 -0.96
N LYS A 457 -5.50 -9.45 -1.62
CA LYS A 457 -6.58 -10.28 -1.09
C LYS A 457 -6.14 -11.19 0.05
N THR A 458 -4.90 -11.68 0.03
CA THR A 458 -4.34 -12.57 1.05
C THR A 458 -4.03 -11.81 2.34
N ALA A 459 -3.69 -10.53 2.25
CA ALA A 459 -3.44 -9.66 3.39
C ALA A 459 -4.70 -9.46 4.24
N ASP A 460 -4.53 -9.13 5.52
CA ASP A 460 -5.65 -8.75 6.38
C ASP A 460 -6.23 -7.41 5.93
N ILE A 461 -5.36 -6.49 5.45
CA ILE A 461 -5.72 -5.22 4.83
C ILE A 461 -5.02 -5.08 3.48
N GLY A 462 -5.73 -5.25 2.39
CA GLY A 462 -5.24 -4.90 1.05
C GLY A 462 -5.48 -3.42 0.79
N CYS A 463 -4.43 -2.67 0.43
CA CYS A 463 -4.45 -1.24 0.14
C CYS A 463 -4.12 -1.02 -1.35
N ALA A 464 -5.11 -0.66 -2.16
CA ALA A 464 -4.89 -0.36 -3.57
C ALA A 464 -4.67 1.14 -3.79
N MET A 465 -3.83 1.46 -4.79
CA MET A 465 -3.66 2.83 -5.26
C MET A 465 -4.92 3.31 -5.99
N GLY A 466 -5.34 4.54 -5.75
CA GLY A 466 -6.55 5.13 -6.30
C GLY A 466 -6.32 5.80 -7.65
N ILE A 467 -5.15 6.43 -7.85
CA ILE A 467 -4.77 7.14 -9.08
C ILE A 467 -4.15 6.14 -10.06
N THR A 468 -3.04 5.50 -9.68
CA THR A 468 -2.27 4.60 -10.55
C THR A 468 -2.80 3.17 -10.57
N GLY A 469 -3.60 2.78 -9.56
CA GLY A 469 -4.07 1.41 -9.39
C GLY A 469 -5.06 0.95 -10.46
N THR A 470 -4.90 -0.31 -10.88
CA THR A 470 -5.83 -0.98 -11.80
C THR A 470 -7.16 -1.30 -11.11
N ASP A 471 -8.22 -1.43 -11.91
CA ASP A 471 -9.52 -1.84 -11.37
C ASP A 471 -9.47 -3.23 -10.70
N VAL A 472 -8.58 -4.12 -11.16
CA VAL A 472 -8.37 -5.45 -10.57
C VAL A 472 -7.77 -5.32 -9.17
N ALA A 473 -6.73 -4.49 -8.99
CA ALA A 473 -6.15 -4.20 -7.68
C ALA A 473 -7.17 -3.53 -6.75
N LYS A 474 -7.89 -2.49 -7.23
CA LYS A 474 -8.94 -1.81 -6.47
C LYS A 474 -10.05 -2.78 -6.04
N ASN A 475 -10.44 -3.73 -6.89
CA ASN A 475 -11.47 -4.72 -6.55
C ASN A 475 -11.00 -5.77 -5.56
N ALA A 476 -9.72 -6.13 -5.56
CA ALA A 476 -9.12 -7.04 -4.60
C ALA A 476 -8.93 -6.42 -3.21
N ALA A 477 -8.76 -5.10 -3.15
CA ALA A 477 -8.41 -4.37 -1.95
C ALA A 477 -9.58 -4.15 -0.99
N THR A 478 -9.27 -4.02 0.29
CA THR A 478 -10.20 -3.61 1.36
C THR A 478 -10.18 -2.11 1.59
N MET A 479 -9.08 -1.43 1.21
CA MET A 479 -8.89 0.01 1.30
C MET A 479 -8.32 0.55 -0.01
N ILE A 480 -8.75 1.74 -0.42
CA ILE A 480 -8.24 2.46 -1.60
C ILE A 480 -7.67 3.80 -1.14
N LEU A 481 -6.44 4.09 -1.54
CA LEU A 481 -5.73 5.34 -1.25
C LEU A 481 -5.94 6.32 -2.41
N THR A 482 -6.73 7.37 -2.23
CA THR A 482 -7.05 8.31 -3.32
C THR A 482 -5.92 9.25 -3.69
N ASP A 483 -4.85 9.27 -2.89
CA ASP A 483 -3.64 10.08 -3.06
C ASP A 483 -2.38 9.25 -3.37
N ASP A 484 -2.51 7.93 -3.48
CA ASP A 484 -1.42 6.97 -3.68
C ASP A 484 -0.25 7.15 -2.69
N ASN A 485 -0.52 7.58 -1.46
CA ASN A 485 0.49 7.95 -0.48
C ASN A 485 0.58 6.96 0.68
N PHE A 486 1.80 6.47 0.96
CA PHE A 486 2.08 5.60 2.09
C PHE A 486 1.70 6.23 3.45
N ALA A 487 1.89 7.54 3.60
CA ALA A 487 1.56 8.26 4.83
C ALA A 487 0.08 8.12 5.22
N THR A 488 -0.81 8.02 4.23
CA THR A 488 -2.25 7.82 4.43
C THR A 488 -2.55 6.47 5.09
N ILE A 489 -1.73 5.44 4.85
CA ILE A 489 -1.87 4.14 5.54
C ILE A 489 -1.60 4.30 7.03
N ILE A 490 -0.50 4.96 7.39
CA ILE A 490 -0.12 5.16 8.79
C ILE A 490 -1.12 6.04 9.53
N GLN A 491 -1.62 7.07 8.86
CA GLN A 491 -2.70 7.90 9.40
C GLN A 491 -4.00 7.09 9.60
N SER A 492 -4.30 6.17 8.68
CA SER A 492 -5.46 5.28 8.79
C SER A 492 -5.29 4.26 9.92
N ILE A 493 -4.07 3.76 10.17
CA ILE A 493 -3.76 2.92 11.34
C ILE A 493 -4.00 3.70 12.63
N LYS A 494 -3.53 4.95 12.72
CA LYS A 494 -3.79 5.83 13.87
C LYS A 494 -5.29 5.96 14.14
N GLN A 495 -6.07 6.23 13.10
CA GLN A 495 -7.53 6.34 13.24
C GLN A 495 -8.18 5.03 13.63
N GLY A 496 -7.77 3.90 13.02
CA GLY A 496 -8.28 2.58 13.37
C GLY A 496 -8.06 2.23 14.86
N ARG A 497 -6.91 2.61 15.42
CA ARG A 497 -6.62 2.47 16.86
C ARG A 497 -7.60 3.31 17.71
N GLY A 498 -7.78 4.59 17.36
CA GLY A 498 -8.70 5.47 18.09
C GLY A 498 -10.15 4.99 18.04
N ILE A 499 -10.59 4.52 16.86
CA ILE A 499 -11.93 3.96 16.70
C ILE A 499 -12.12 2.72 17.57
N PHE A 500 -11.13 1.85 17.64
CA PHE A 500 -11.20 0.66 18.49
C PHE A 500 -11.28 1.03 19.99
N ASP A 501 -10.44 1.96 20.45
CA ASP A 501 -10.47 2.44 21.84
C ASP A 501 -11.84 3.05 22.18
N ASN A 502 -12.41 3.83 21.27
CA ASN A 502 -13.75 4.39 21.45
C ASN A 502 -14.83 3.32 21.48
N ILE A 503 -14.75 2.28 20.63
CA ILE A 503 -15.66 1.13 20.70
C ILE A 503 -15.50 0.39 22.03
N GLN A 504 -14.29 0.24 22.57
CA GLN A 504 -14.10 -0.35 23.89
C GLN A 504 -14.73 0.48 25.00
N LYS A 505 -14.59 1.81 24.96
CA LYS A 505 -15.24 2.72 25.92
C LYS A 505 -16.77 2.64 25.82
N ASP A 506 -17.32 2.61 24.61
CA ASP A 506 -18.75 2.46 24.32
C ASP A 506 -19.30 1.14 24.89
N VAL A 507 -18.64 0.01 24.56
CA VAL A 507 -18.99 -1.30 25.08
C VAL A 507 -18.89 -1.36 26.63
N GLN A 508 -17.83 -0.76 27.21
CA GLN A 508 -17.66 -0.67 28.65
C GLN A 508 -18.84 0.07 29.30
N PHE A 509 -19.21 1.21 28.75
CA PHE A 509 -20.31 2.03 29.25
C PHE A 509 -21.64 1.27 29.21
N LEU A 510 -22.04 0.75 28.04
CA LEU A 510 -23.31 0.04 27.86
C LEU A 510 -23.39 -1.23 28.71
N LEU A 511 -22.34 -2.04 28.76
CA LEU A 511 -22.35 -3.26 29.57
C LEU A 511 -22.38 -2.96 31.08
N SER A 512 -21.70 -1.88 31.52
CA SER A 512 -21.75 -1.47 32.93
C SER A 512 -23.14 -1.00 33.34
N SER A 513 -23.84 -0.26 32.46
CA SER A 513 -25.23 0.15 32.69
C SER A 513 -26.13 -1.05 32.82
N ASN A 514 -26.09 -2.01 31.89
CA ASN A 514 -26.91 -3.23 31.92
C ASN A 514 -26.63 -4.08 33.18
N VAL A 515 -25.36 -4.22 33.58
CA VAL A 515 -25.00 -4.90 34.84
C VAL A 515 -25.62 -4.19 36.04
N GLY A 516 -25.59 -2.84 36.02
CA GLY A 516 -26.21 -2.01 37.07
C GLY A 516 -27.73 -2.23 37.16
N GLU A 517 -28.43 -2.20 36.04
CA GLU A 517 -29.87 -2.44 35.96
C GLU A 517 -30.27 -3.82 36.46
N VAL A 518 -29.57 -4.87 35.98
CA VAL A 518 -29.80 -6.25 36.41
C VAL A 518 -29.55 -6.39 37.91
N LEU A 519 -28.48 -5.80 38.43
CA LEU A 519 -28.15 -5.87 39.84
C LEU A 519 -29.17 -5.10 40.70
N ALA A 520 -29.64 -3.93 40.29
CA ALA A 520 -30.64 -3.14 40.99
C ALA A 520 -31.96 -3.92 41.13
N ILE A 521 -32.46 -4.52 40.05
CA ILE A 521 -33.70 -5.31 40.06
C ILE A 521 -33.52 -6.56 40.95
N PHE A 522 -32.38 -7.27 40.77
CA PHE A 522 -32.09 -8.49 41.54
C PHE A 522 -31.99 -8.21 43.03
N LEU A 523 -31.28 -7.17 43.45
CA LEU A 523 -31.15 -6.81 44.87
C LEU A 523 -32.50 -6.31 45.45
N ALA A 524 -33.25 -5.52 44.69
CA ALA A 524 -34.57 -5.07 45.10
C ALA A 524 -35.52 -6.26 45.36
N SER A 525 -35.51 -7.28 44.46
CA SER A 525 -36.28 -8.50 44.64
C SER A 525 -35.87 -9.28 45.90
N ILE A 526 -34.57 -9.36 46.19
CA ILE A 526 -34.06 -10.00 47.42
C ILE A 526 -34.47 -9.19 48.67
N ILE A 527 -34.34 -7.88 48.66
CA ILE A 527 -34.72 -7.01 49.77
C ILE A 527 -36.22 -7.13 50.05
N ALA A 528 -37.05 -7.13 49.04
CA ALA A 528 -38.51 -7.31 49.16
C ALA A 528 -38.84 -8.68 49.74
N LEU A 529 -38.07 -9.71 49.43
CA LEU A 529 -38.21 -11.06 50.00
C LEU A 529 -37.87 -11.12 51.48
N ILE A 530 -36.77 -10.46 51.91
CA ILE A 530 -36.29 -10.47 53.30
C ILE A 530 -37.23 -9.69 54.22
N ASN A 531 -37.72 -8.53 53.77
CA ASN A 531 -38.61 -7.71 54.58
C ASN A 531 -39.65 -6.97 53.70
N PRO A 532 -40.80 -7.60 53.45
CA PRO A 532 -41.89 -7.02 52.67
C PRO A 532 -42.42 -5.67 53.21
N SER A 533 -42.22 -5.41 54.50
CA SER A 533 -42.69 -4.17 55.14
C SER A 533 -41.89 -2.92 54.77
N TRP A 534 -40.71 -3.06 54.16
CA TRP A 534 -39.90 -1.94 53.69
C TRP A 534 -40.43 -1.30 52.40
N GLY A 535 -41.43 -1.94 51.77
CA GLY A 535 -42.11 -1.37 50.60
C GLY A 535 -41.26 -1.33 49.31
N PHE A 536 -40.14 -2.08 49.28
CA PHE A 536 -39.37 -2.24 48.06
C PHE A 536 -40.22 -3.00 47.04
N GLY A 537 -40.70 -2.29 46.02
CA GLY A 537 -41.33 -2.87 44.85
C GLY A 537 -40.31 -3.10 43.74
N VAL A 538 -40.76 -3.46 42.53
CA VAL A 538 -39.92 -3.55 41.36
C VAL A 538 -39.44 -2.12 41.01
N PRO A 539 -38.14 -1.77 41.15
CA PRO A 539 -37.65 -0.40 41.01
C PRO A 539 -37.78 0.13 39.59
N LEU A 540 -37.67 -0.76 38.59
CA LEU A 540 -37.71 -0.45 37.18
C LEU A 540 -38.70 -1.38 36.48
N LEU A 541 -39.68 -0.79 35.79
CA LEU A 541 -40.59 -1.54 34.90
C LEU A 541 -39.93 -1.85 33.55
N PRO A 542 -40.36 -2.90 32.83
CA PRO A 542 -39.81 -3.24 31.50
C PRO A 542 -39.76 -2.07 30.53
N ILE A 543 -40.77 -1.19 30.57
CA ILE A 543 -40.81 0.00 29.69
C ILE A 543 -39.73 1.03 30.08
N HIS A 544 -39.40 1.16 31.36
CA HIS A 544 -38.32 2.04 31.81
C HIS A 544 -36.96 1.53 31.31
N LEU A 545 -36.72 0.22 31.41
CA LEU A 545 -35.48 -0.42 30.96
C LEU A 545 -35.30 -0.28 29.45
N LEU A 546 -36.37 -0.48 28.68
CA LEU A 546 -36.33 -0.27 27.24
C LEU A 546 -36.02 1.19 26.89
N TRP A 547 -36.60 2.16 27.62
CA TRP A 547 -36.31 3.58 27.44
C TRP A 547 -34.85 3.90 27.78
N ILE A 548 -34.33 3.39 28.89
CA ILE A 548 -32.95 3.60 29.31
C ILE A 548 -32.00 3.05 28.24
N ASN A 549 -32.14 1.80 27.85
CA ASN A 549 -31.24 1.14 26.90
C ASN A 549 -31.27 1.77 25.48
N LEU A 550 -32.44 2.19 24.98
CA LEU A 550 -32.56 2.72 23.63
C LEU A 550 -32.30 4.23 23.54
N ILE A 551 -32.60 5.00 24.57
CA ILE A 551 -32.52 6.46 24.50
C ILE A 551 -31.45 7.00 25.44
N THR A 552 -31.55 6.70 26.72
CA THR A 552 -30.69 7.29 27.76
C THR A 552 -29.26 6.84 27.63
N ASP A 553 -29.03 5.57 27.32
CA ASP A 553 -27.69 4.99 27.22
C ASP A 553 -27.12 5.08 25.79
N ALA A 554 -27.96 4.91 24.76
CA ALA A 554 -27.49 4.93 23.38
C ALA A 554 -26.92 6.29 22.94
N LEU A 555 -27.47 7.40 23.41
CA LEU A 555 -27.00 8.75 23.01
C LEU A 555 -25.62 9.08 23.61
N PRO A 556 -25.34 8.90 24.92
CA PRO A 556 -23.99 9.05 25.48
C PRO A 556 -22.98 8.07 24.87
N ALA A 557 -23.38 6.79 24.68
CA ALA A 557 -22.54 5.78 24.00
C ALA A 557 -22.09 6.25 22.63
N PHE A 558 -23.02 6.74 21.82
CA PHE A 558 -22.72 7.32 20.53
C PHE A 558 -21.75 8.53 20.62
N ALA A 559 -21.92 9.40 21.60
CA ALA A 559 -21.01 10.52 21.83
C ALA A 559 -19.59 10.05 22.18
N ILE A 560 -19.45 9.07 23.08
CA ILE A 560 -18.18 8.43 23.46
C ILE A 560 -17.51 7.80 22.23
N GLY A 561 -18.30 7.11 21.38
CA GLY A 561 -17.80 6.47 20.17
C GLY A 561 -17.23 7.45 19.14
N LEU A 562 -17.56 8.75 19.21
CA LEU A 562 -17.10 9.79 18.29
C LEU A 562 -15.98 10.68 18.85
N GLU A 563 -15.51 10.44 20.07
CA GLU A 563 -14.41 11.17 20.67
C GLU A 563 -13.15 11.19 19.78
N PRO A 564 -12.34 12.27 19.81
CA PRO A 564 -11.02 12.25 19.20
C PRO A 564 -10.14 11.14 19.78
N ALA A 565 -9.24 10.60 18.97
CA ALA A 565 -8.22 9.66 19.46
C ALA A 565 -7.30 10.36 20.47
N GLU A 566 -6.84 9.62 21.47
CA GLU A 566 -5.88 10.11 22.45
C GLU A 566 -4.52 10.39 21.81
N ASP A 567 -3.79 11.39 22.32
CA ASP A 567 -2.54 11.85 21.72
C ASP A 567 -1.45 10.77 21.72
N ASP A 568 -1.42 9.91 22.74
CA ASP A 568 -0.46 8.82 22.94
C ASP A 568 -0.76 7.54 22.11
N ILE A 569 -1.77 7.58 21.22
CA ILE A 569 -2.25 6.38 20.54
C ILE A 569 -1.18 5.73 19.64
N MET A 570 -0.23 6.52 19.15
CA MET A 570 0.89 6.05 18.34
C MET A 570 2.15 5.74 19.16
N ASP A 571 2.12 5.91 20.48
CA ASP A 571 3.19 5.50 21.39
C ASP A 571 2.99 4.05 21.86
N ARG A 572 1.81 3.51 21.65
CA ARG A 572 1.43 2.14 22.01
C ARG A 572 1.80 1.15 20.92
N LYS A 573 2.17 -0.08 21.30
CA LYS A 573 2.39 -1.17 20.35
C LYS A 573 1.08 -1.65 19.73
N PRO A 574 1.09 -2.24 18.51
CA PRO A 574 -0.10 -2.87 17.94
C PRO A 574 -0.61 -3.98 18.84
N ARG A 575 -1.93 -4.13 18.91
CA ARG A 575 -2.56 -5.25 19.60
C ARG A 575 -2.24 -6.57 18.90
N GLU A 576 -2.10 -7.62 19.69
CA GLU A 576 -1.92 -8.96 19.13
C GLU A 576 -3.25 -9.50 18.58
N LYS A 577 -3.17 -10.34 17.57
CA LYS A 577 -4.35 -10.92 16.90
C LYS A 577 -5.24 -11.69 17.87
N ASP A 578 -4.63 -12.37 18.84
CA ASP A 578 -5.32 -13.20 19.83
C ASP A 578 -5.73 -12.41 21.09
N GLU A 579 -5.40 -11.13 21.16
CA GLU A 579 -5.76 -10.29 22.30
C GLU A 579 -7.29 -10.18 22.41
N GLY A 580 -7.83 -10.64 23.52
CA GLY A 580 -9.26 -10.61 23.77
C GLY A 580 -9.80 -9.18 23.84
N PHE A 581 -11.06 -8.99 23.45
CA PHE A 581 -11.72 -7.68 23.52
C PHE A 581 -11.73 -7.12 24.97
N PHE A 582 -11.86 -7.98 25.97
CA PHE A 582 -11.80 -7.64 27.40
C PHE A 582 -10.41 -7.71 28.03
N ALA A 583 -9.36 -7.75 27.23
CA ALA A 583 -7.99 -7.66 27.73
C ALA A 583 -7.78 -6.38 28.58
N ASN A 584 -6.67 -6.31 29.26
CA ASN A 584 -6.27 -5.13 30.05
C ASN A 584 -7.26 -4.75 31.19
N GLY A 585 -8.00 -5.75 31.72
CA GLY A 585 -8.88 -5.55 32.87
C GLY A 585 -10.23 -4.88 32.54
N LEU A 586 -10.61 -4.79 31.27
CA LEU A 586 -11.88 -4.17 30.86
C LEU A 586 -13.09 -4.86 31.52
N MET A 587 -13.11 -6.20 31.62
CA MET A 587 -14.20 -6.92 32.29
C MET A 587 -14.31 -6.54 33.79
N VAL A 588 -13.18 -6.37 34.48
CA VAL A 588 -13.17 -5.93 35.88
C VAL A 588 -13.76 -4.53 36.01
N LYS A 589 -13.42 -3.62 35.07
CA LYS A 589 -14.00 -2.26 35.04
C LYS A 589 -15.51 -2.31 34.82
N VAL A 590 -15.99 -3.11 33.85
CA VAL A 590 -17.42 -3.30 33.59
C VAL A 590 -18.18 -3.76 34.83
N ILE A 591 -17.68 -4.81 35.49
CA ILE A 591 -18.31 -5.34 36.70
C ILE A 591 -18.30 -4.31 37.82
N TRP A 592 -17.14 -3.70 38.09
CA TRP A 592 -17.01 -2.70 39.15
C TRP A 592 -17.95 -1.49 38.95
N GLN A 593 -17.98 -0.94 37.76
CA GLN A 593 -18.86 0.17 37.42
C GLN A 593 -20.33 -0.22 37.50
N GLY A 594 -20.67 -1.41 36.97
CA GLY A 594 -22.03 -1.92 37.06
C GLY A 594 -22.50 -2.13 38.52
N VAL A 595 -21.65 -2.68 39.37
CA VAL A 595 -21.96 -2.81 40.83
C VAL A 595 -22.16 -1.43 41.45
N MET A 596 -21.30 -0.47 41.16
CA MET A 596 -21.43 0.90 41.65
C MET A 596 -22.76 1.53 41.23
N VAL A 597 -23.10 1.45 39.92
CA VAL A 597 -24.36 1.99 39.37
C VAL A 597 -25.56 1.29 40.03
N GLY A 598 -25.55 -0.04 40.07
CA GLY A 598 -26.65 -0.82 40.67
C GLY A 598 -26.91 -0.50 42.15
N LEU A 599 -25.84 -0.31 42.94
CA LEU A 599 -25.97 0.07 44.35
C LEU A 599 -26.42 1.51 44.54
N LEU A 600 -26.05 2.44 43.65
CA LEU A 600 -26.52 3.82 43.72
C LEU A 600 -27.97 3.98 43.26
N THR A 601 -28.49 3.07 42.47
CA THR A 601 -29.87 3.07 41.95
C THR A 601 -30.87 2.55 42.99
N LEU A 602 -30.42 1.69 43.93
CA LEU A 602 -31.19 1.17 45.09
C LEU A 602 -31.34 2.22 46.19
#